data_2c247941f72749651b6b7af91f64e26f
#
_entry.id   2c247941f72749651b6b7af91f64e26f
#
_cell.length_a   1.000
_cell.length_b   1.000
_cell.length_c   1.000
_cell.angle_alpha   90.00
_cell.angle_beta   90.00
_cell.angle_gamma   90.00
#
_symmetry.space_group_name_H-M   'P 1'
#
loop_
_entity.id
_entity.type
_entity.pdbx_description
1 polymer ?
#
loop_
_entity_poly.entity_id
_entity_poly.type
_entity_poly.pdbx_seq_one_letter_code
_entity_poly.pdbx_strand_id
1 'polypeptide(L)'
;VYDRAMPIAIDDKCEVFEAPDTDKIKTSYKHLEGLFEKSSEEHPVSEENLEKIAQLDRYVIDHFRLAFGNRIVKQLKEFVPAFIDCGGDEVAGIDYLIAHKILRKFEQLNLAYIKDEIDGLVNYLEKLFGTGKTPECKAYLLRLKKTI
;
A
#
# COMPACT_ATOMS: atom_id res chain seq x y z
N VAL A 1 -5.98 -11.54 9.96
CA VAL A 1 -5.52 -10.37 10.73
C VAL A 1 -5.17 -9.22 9.78
N TYR A 2 -4.42 -9.46 8.70
CA TYR A 2 -3.97 -8.42 7.74
C TYR A 2 -5.11 -7.68 7.01
N ASP A 3 -6.29 -8.25 6.91
CA ASP A 3 -7.46 -7.57 6.31
C ASP A 3 -7.97 -6.39 7.14
N ARG A 4 -7.68 -6.37 8.45
CA ARG A 4 -8.20 -5.38 9.41
C ARG A 4 -7.15 -4.42 9.92
N ALA A 5 -5.87 -4.71 9.75
CA ALA A 5 -4.76 -3.88 10.20
C ALA A 5 -3.84 -3.52 9.04
N MET A 6 -3.20 -2.36 9.09
CA MET A 6 -2.08 -2.01 8.23
C MET A 6 -0.81 -2.21 9.06
N PRO A 7 -0.02 -3.28 8.83
CA PRO A 7 1.22 -3.45 9.54
C PRO A 7 2.26 -2.45 9.04
N ILE A 8 2.92 -1.79 9.97
CA ILE A 8 4.04 -0.89 9.71
C ILE A 8 5.30 -1.61 10.17
N ALA A 9 6.26 -1.79 9.28
CA ALA A 9 7.59 -2.28 9.64
C ALA A 9 8.44 -1.12 10.15
N ILE A 10 9.11 -1.31 11.27
CA ILE A 10 10.11 -0.37 11.79
C ILE A 10 11.44 -1.08 11.63
N ASP A 11 12.08 -0.86 10.49
CA ASP A 11 13.30 -1.56 10.10
C ASP A 11 14.58 -0.81 10.52
N ASP A 12 14.47 0.49 10.80
CA ASP A 12 15.59 1.34 11.19
C ASP A 12 15.64 1.56 12.72
N LYS A 13 16.85 1.52 13.25
CA LYS A 13 17.11 1.95 14.63
C LYS A 13 17.17 3.47 14.64
N CYS A 14 16.20 4.10 15.30
CA CYS A 14 16.30 5.51 15.57
C CYS A 14 17.38 5.78 16.64
N GLU A 15 18.17 6.82 16.44
CA GLU A 15 19.01 7.34 17.53
C GLU A 15 18.12 7.84 18.69
N VAL A 16 18.58 7.61 19.90
CA VAL A 16 17.87 8.10 21.09
C VAL A 16 17.92 9.63 21.07
N PHE A 17 16.77 10.25 21.02
CA PHE A 17 16.66 11.71 21.12
C PHE A 17 15.64 12.07 22.19
N GLU A 18 15.84 13.22 22.81
CA GLU A 18 14.88 13.79 23.73
C GLU A 18 13.82 14.54 22.92
N ALA A 19 12.57 14.08 23.03
CA ALA A 19 11.48 14.75 22.31
C ALA A 19 11.27 16.15 22.88
N PRO A 20 11.14 17.19 22.04
CA PRO A 20 10.82 18.53 22.53
C PRO A 20 9.44 18.53 23.20
N ASP A 21 9.27 19.40 24.19
CA ASP A 21 7.96 19.66 24.77
C ASP A 21 7.01 20.18 23.68
N THR A 22 5.89 19.52 23.51
CA THR A 22 4.87 19.90 22.54
C THR A 22 3.60 20.33 23.25
N ASP A 23 2.93 21.34 22.71
CA ASP A 23 1.61 21.74 23.19
C ASP A 23 0.61 20.58 23.05
N LYS A 24 -0.23 20.43 24.09
CA LYS A 24 -1.28 19.42 24.06
C LYS A 24 -2.38 19.83 23.06
N ILE A 25 -2.41 19.16 21.92
CA ILE A 25 -3.47 19.33 20.93
C ILE A 25 -4.71 18.58 21.43
N LYS A 26 -5.79 19.33 21.70
CA LYS A 26 -7.10 18.73 21.97
C LYS A 26 -7.83 18.54 20.66
N THR A 27 -7.94 17.28 20.23
CA THR A 27 -8.76 16.92 19.09
C THR A 27 -9.86 15.95 19.50
N SER A 28 -11.01 15.97 18.81
CA SER A 28 -12.10 15.03 19.01
C SER A 28 -12.12 14.02 17.87
N TYR A 29 -12.70 12.84 18.14
CA TYR A 29 -12.93 11.82 17.10
C TYR A 29 -13.69 12.42 15.89
N LYS A 30 -14.74 13.20 16.17
CA LYS A 30 -15.55 13.86 15.12
C LYS A 30 -14.72 14.82 14.25
N HIS A 31 -13.74 15.52 14.86
CA HIS A 31 -12.85 16.39 14.10
C HIS A 31 -11.95 15.58 13.15
N LEU A 32 -11.37 14.47 13.65
CA LEU A 32 -10.54 13.59 12.82
C LEU A 32 -11.36 12.93 11.70
N GLU A 33 -12.56 12.44 12.01
CA GLU A 33 -13.47 11.87 11.03
C GLU A 33 -13.78 12.88 9.90
N GLY A 34 -14.10 14.12 10.26
CA GLY A 34 -14.33 15.20 9.28
C GLY A 34 -13.11 15.53 8.42
N LEU A 35 -11.88 15.39 8.95
CA LEU A 35 -10.66 15.55 8.15
C LEU A 35 -10.54 14.43 7.11
N PHE A 36 -10.79 13.18 7.46
CA PHE A 36 -10.75 12.07 6.51
C PHE A 36 -11.85 12.15 5.45
N GLU A 37 -13.06 12.56 5.84
CA GLU A 37 -14.14 12.80 4.89
C GLU A 37 -13.76 13.88 3.87
N LYS A 38 -13.24 15.00 4.37
CA LYS A 38 -12.75 16.11 3.53
C LYS A 38 -11.65 15.67 2.58
N SER A 39 -10.64 14.94 3.07
CA SER A 39 -9.57 14.38 2.22
C SER A 39 -10.14 13.53 1.08
N SER A 40 -11.12 12.67 1.40
CA SER A 40 -11.74 11.78 0.41
C SER A 40 -12.52 12.54 -0.67
N GLU A 41 -13.08 13.71 -0.34
CA GLU A 41 -13.77 14.58 -1.29
C GLU A 41 -12.81 15.40 -2.14
N GLU A 42 -11.73 15.92 -1.54
CA GLU A 42 -10.77 16.80 -2.22
C GLU A 42 -9.78 16.02 -3.11
N HIS A 43 -9.43 14.80 -2.72
CA HIS A 43 -8.42 13.97 -3.39
C HIS A 43 -8.93 12.55 -3.72
N PRO A 44 -10.06 12.41 -4.45
CA PRO A 44 -10.53 11.09 -4.81
C PRO A 44 -9.50 10.35 -5.66
N VAL A 45 -9.36 9.05 -5.43
CA VAL A 45 -8.48 8.23 -6.28
C VAL A 45 -8.97 8.29 -7.73
N SER A 46 -8.06 8.57 -8.65
CA SER A 46 -8.39 8.74 -10.06
C SER A 46 -8.93 7.46 -10.69
N GLU A 47 -9.86 7.59 -11.64
CA GLU A 47 -10.41 6.45 -12.39
C GLU A 47 -9.29 5.68 -13.11
N GLU A 48 -8.28 6.38 -13.65
CA GLU A 48 -7.12 5.75 -14.27
C GLU A 48 -6.40 4.80 -13.31
N ASN A 49 -6.14 5.22 -12.07
CA ASN A 49 -5.48 4.40 -11.10
C ASN A 49 -6.39 3.28 -10.56
N LEU A 50 -7.70 3.51 -10.46
CA LEU A 50 -8.65 2.44 -10.14
C LEU A 50 -8.67 1.34 -11.21
N GLU A 51 -8.60 1.70 -12.50
CA GLU A 51 -8.46 0.74 -13.59
C GLU A 51 -7.14 -0.04 -13.53
N LYS A 52 -6.02 0.63 -13.22
CA LYS A 52 -4.72 -0.02 -13.03
C LYS A 52 -4.75 -1.03 -11.88
N ILE A 53 -5.42 -0.68 -10.78
CA ILE A 53 -5.60 -1.57 -9.63
C ILE A 53 -6.45 -2.79 -10.03
N ALA A 54 -7.52 -2.59 -10.80
CA ALA A 54 -8.34 -3.70 -11.29
C ALA A 54 -7.56 -4.61 -12.26
N GLN A 55 -6.67 -4.06 -13.08
CA GLN A 55 -5.78 -4.84 -13.94
C GLN A 55 -4.75 -5.62 -13.10
N LEU A 56 -4.19 -5.01 -12.05
CA LEU A 56 -3.28 -5.66 -11.13
C LEU A 56 -3.96 -6.80 -10.38
N ASP A 57 -5.20 -6.62 -9.93
CA ASP A 57 -5.99 -7.67 -9.25
C ASP A 57 -6.17 -8.89 -10.17
N ARG A 58 -6.55 -8.68 -11.43
CA ARG A 58 -6.64 -9.78 -12.41
C ARG A 58 -5.31 -10.49 -12.61
N TYR A 59 -4.22 -9.74 -12.78
CA TYR A 59 -2.89 -10.32 -12.91
C TYR A 59 -2.53 -11.19 -11.71
N VAL A 60 -2.79 -10.70 -10.49
CA VAL A 60 -2.49 -11.43 -9.26
C VAL A 60 -3.39 -12.67 -9.08
N ILE A 61 -4.65 -12.60 -9.52
CA ILE A 61 -5.55 -13.77 -9.54
C ILE A 61 -4.99 -14.84 -10.48
N ASP A 62 -4.61 -14.46 -11.70
CA ASP A 62 -4.18 -15.39 -12.74
C ASP A 62 -2.87 -16.09 -12.40
N HIS A 63 -1.90 -15.34 -11.86
CA HIS A 63 -0.55 -15.86 -11.59
C HIS A 63 -0.36 -16.41 -10.16
N PHE A 64 -1.07 -15.85 -9.18
CA PHE A 64 -0.84 -16.18 -7.76
C PHE A 64 -2.07 -16.77 -7.05
N ARG A 65 -3.23 -16.81 -7.72
CA ARG A 65 -4.50 -17.28 -7.16
C ARG A 65 -4.94 -16.51 -5.91
N LEU A 66 -4.58 -15.25 -5.83
CA LEU A 66 -4.96 -14.31 -4.80
C LEU A 66 -5.83 -13.20 -5.37
N ALA A 67 -6.86 -12.79 -4.64
CA ALA A 67 -7.70 -11.65 -5.00
C ALA A 67 -7.57 -10.53 -3.96
N PHE A 68 -7.66 -9.26 -4.40
CA PHE A 68 -7.65 -8.12 -3.49
C PHE A 68 -8.95 -8.00 -2.69
N GLY A 69 -10.07 -8.24 -3.34
CA GLY A 69 -11.40 -8.12 -2.75
C GLY A 69 -11.86 -6.67 -2.58
N ASN A 70 -13.16 -6.47 -2.50
CA ASN A 70 -13.80 -5.14 -2.44
C ASN A 70 -13.37 -4.32 -1.22
N ARG A 71 -13.00 -4.97 -0.11
CA ARG A 71 -12.53 -4.29 1.11
C ARG A 71 -11.23 -3.54 0.87
N ILE A 72 -10.29 -4.11 0.12
CA ILE A 72 -9.01 -3.46 -0.19
C ILE A 72 -9.24 -2.21 -1.03
N VAL A 73 -10.11 -2.30 -2.05
CA VAL A 73 -10.47 -1.14 -2.88
C VAL A 73 -11.12 -0.03 -2.04
N LYS A 74 -12.00 -0.39 -1.09
CA LYS A 74 -12.57 0.58 -0.16
C LYS A 74 -11.51 1.25 0.70
N GLN A 75 -10.62 0.45 1.32
CA GLN A 75 -9.53 0.97 2.14
C GLN A 75 -8.57 1.87 1.35
N LEU A 76 -8.34 1.55 0.08
CA LEU A 76 -7.52 2.36 -0.80
C LEU A 76 -8.15 3.73 -1.05
N LYS A 77 -9.46 3.78 -1.29
CA LYS A 77 -10.22 5.03 -1.48
C LYS A 77 -10.28 5.90 -0.22
N GLU A 78 -10.06 5.33 0.95
CA GLU A 78 -10.00 6.05 2.23
C GLU A 78 -8.55 6.47 2.57
N PHE A 79 -7.58 5.61 2.32
CA PHE A 79 -6.19 5.82 2.70
C PHE A 79 -5.44 6.78 1.78
N VAL A 80 -5.57 6.61 0.45
CA VAL A 80 -4.79 7.39 -0.52
C VAL A 80 -5.08 8.89 -0.44
N PRO A 81 -6.34 9.35 -0.31
CA PRO A 81 -6.63 10.77 -0.07
C PRO A 81 -5.93 11.35 1.15
N ALA A 82 -6.01 10.65 2.29
CA ALA A 82 -5.34 11.08 3.52
C ALA A 82 -3.81 11.09 3.38
N PHE A 83 -3.25 10.15 2.61
CA PHE A 83 -1.82 10.11 2.30
C PHE A 83 -1.37 11.31 1.46
N ILE A 84 -2.22 11.76 0.53
CA ILE A 84 -1.97 12.97 -0.28
C ILE A 84 -1.99 14.22 0.60
N ASP A 85 -2.96 14.36 1.50
CA ASP A 85 -3.03 15.47 2.45
C ASP A 85 -1.83 15.52 3.41
N CYS A 86 -1.21 14.39 3.68
CA CYS A 86 0.03 14.32 4.45
C CYS A 86 1.29 14.64 3.61
N GLY A 87 1.14 15.08 2.36
CA GLY A 87 2.24 15.51 1.49
C GLY A 87 2.78 14.42 0.55
N GLY A 88 2.10 13.29 0.45
CA GLY A 88 2.41 12.23 -0.52
C GLY A 88 1.77 12.47 -1.88
N ASP A 89 2.00 11.57 -2.82
CA ASP A 89 1.29 11.52 -4.10
C ASP A 89 0.40 10.27 -4.21
N GLU A 90 -0.53 10.27 -5.15
CA GLU A 90 -1.52 9.21 -5.33
C GLU A 90 -0.87 7.84 -5.56
N VAL A 91 0.14 7.77 -6.45
CA VAL A 91 0.80 6.50 -6.79
C VAL A 91 1.62 5.98 -5.62
N ALA A 92 2.29 6.86 -4.87
CA ALA A 92 3.02 6.49 -3.66
C ALA A 92 2.09 5.94 -2.58
N GLY A 93 0.91 6.53 -2.39
CA GLY A 93 -0.11 6.01 -1.47
C GLY A 93 -0.63 4.64 -1.89
N ILE A 94 -0.86 4.43 -3.19
CA ILE A 94 -1.24 3.14 -3.77
C ILE A 94 -0.14 2.10 -3.56
N ASP A 95 1.11 2.43 -3.88
CA ASP A 95 2.28 1.56 -3.70
C ASP A 95 2.41 1.11 -2.25
N TYR A 96 2.35 2.05 -1.31
CA TYR A 96 2.41 1.76 0.12
C TYR A 96 1.32 0.77 0.55
N LEU A 97 0.07 1.03 0.16
CA LEU A 97 -1.05 0.15 0.55
C LEU A 97 -0.92 -1.24 -0.08
N ILE A 98 -0.54 -1.34 -1.35
CA ILE A 98 -0.33 -2.63 -2.04
C ILE A 98 0.77 -3.41 -1.32
N ALA A 99 1.92 -2.80 -1.06
CA ALA A 99 3.04 -3.45 -0.40
C ALA A 99 2.67 -4.00 0.98
N HIS A 100 1.99 -3.19 1.79
CA HIS A 100 1.71 -3.51 3.20
C HIS A 100 0.42 -4.32 3.43
N LYS A 101 -0.50 -4.34 2.48
CA LYS A 101 -1.78 -5.07 2.62
C LYS A 101 -1.87 -6.29 1.70
N ILE A 102 -1.50 -6.12 0.45
CA ILE A 102 -1.74 -7.12 -0.58
C ILE A 102 -0.57 -8.09 -0.66
N LEU A 103 0.65 -7.57 -0.83
CA LEU A 103 1.82 -8.42 -1.00
C LEU A 103 2.15 -9.24 0.23
N ARG A 104 1.74 -8.81 1.42
CA ARG A 104 1.85 -9.63 2.63
C ARG A 104 1.08 -10.95 2.59
N LYS A 105 0.04 -11.04 1.78
CA LYS A 105 -0.66 -12.32 1.57
C LYS A 105 0.21 -13.35 0.86
N PHE A 106 1.22 -12.90 0.12
CA PHE A 106 2.17 -13.77 -0.59
C PHE A 106 3.03 -14.61 0.37
N GLU A 107 3.26 -14.14 1.60
CA GLU A 107 3.97 -14.91 2.63
C GLU A 107 3.27 -16.25 2.98
N GLN A 108 1.98 -16.38 2.67
CA GLN A 108 1.20 -17.60 2.88
C GLN A 108 1.27 -18.58 1.69
N LEU A 109 1.85 -18.15 0.57
CA LEU A 109 2.01 -18.98 -0.61
C LEU A 109 3.25 -19.86 -0.49
N ASN A 110 3.26 -20.94 -1.26
CA ASN A 110 4.48 -21.73 -1.41
C ASN A 110 5.44 -20.97 -2.34
N LEU A 111 6.34 -20.21 -1.72
CA LEU A 111 7.23 -19.28 -2.40
C LEU A 111 8.11 -19.94 -3.46
N ALA A 112 8.49 -21.21 -3.26
CA ALA A 112 9.32 -21.96 -4.22
C ALA A 112 8.65 -22.11 -5.60
N TYR A 113 7.32 -22.17 -5.63
CA TYR A 113 6.57 -22.29 -6.89
C TYR A 113 6.30 -20.97 -7.60
N ILE A 114 6.42 -19.84 -6.89
CA ILE A 114 6.09 -18.52 -7.45
C ILE A 114 7.30 -17.62 -7.68
N LYS A 115 8.50 -18.16 -7.49
CA LYS A 115 9.75 -17.39 -7.59
C LYS A 115 9.92 -16.65 -8.92
N ASP A 116 9.64 -17.34 -10.02
CA ASP A 116 9.77 -16.77 -11.37
C ASP A 116 8.64 -15.78 -11.66
N GLU A 117 7.46 -16.01 -11.10
CA GLU A 117 6.30 -15.11 -11.23
C GLU A 117 6.50 -13.77 -10.50
N ILE A 118 7.36 -13.74 -9.47
CA ILE A 118 7.67 -12.50 -8.74
C ILE A 118 8.34 -11.46 -9.66
N ASP A 119 9.28 -11.86 -10.50
CA ASP A 119 9.92 -10.95 -11.46
C ASP A 119 8.91 -10.44 -12.49
N GLY A 120 7.99 -11.30 -12.93
CA GLY A 120 6.88 -10.92 -13.79
C GLY A 120 6.00 -9.84 -13.15
N LEU A 121 5.69 -9.97 -11.86
CA LEU A 121 4.90 -9.00 -11.12
C LEU A 121 5.62 -7.65 -10.95
N VAL A 122 6.93 -7.67 -10.67
CA VAL A 122 7.73 -6.42 -10.60
C VAL A 122 7.67 -5.68 -11.94
N ASN A 123 7.88 -6.37 -13.05
CA ASN A 123 7.82 -5.77 -14.38
C ASN A 123 6.39 -5.26 -14.72
N TYR A 124 5.37 -5.99 -14.28
CA TYR A 124 3.98 -5.59 -14.49
C TYR A 124 3.60 -4.34 -13.71
N LEU A 125 4.05 -4.20 -12.46
CA LEU A 125 3.89 -2.98 -11.66
C LEU A 125 4.56 -1.79 -12.32
N GLU A 126 5.80 -1.94 -12.81
CA GLU A 126 6.49 -0.87 -13.54
C GLU A 126 5.79 -0.50 -14.86
N LYS A 127 5.16 -1.45 -15.53
CA LYS A 127 4.35 -1.19 -16.73
C LYS A 127 3.07 -0.41 -16.41
N LEU A 128 2.39 -0.72 -15.31
CA LEU A 128 1.13 -0.08 -14.92
C LEU A 128 1.34 1.34 -14.39
N PHE A 129 2.27 1.51 -13.47
CA PHE A 129 2.44 2.75 -12.72
C PHE A 129 3.62 3.61 -13.18
N GLY A 130 4.51 3.03 -13.97
CA GLY A 130 5.75 3.66 -14.43
C GLY A 130 6.99 3.17 -13.70
N THR A 131 8.12 3.16 -14.40
CA THR A 131 9.41 2.71 -13.86
C THR A 131 9.81 3.52 -12.62
N GLY A 132 10.10 2.83 -11.53
CA GLY A 132 10.52 3.44 -10.27
C GLY A 132 9.41 4.10 -9.45
N LYS A 133 8.14 4.00 -9.88
CA LYS A 133 6.99 4.62 -9.18
C LYS A 133 6.42 3.74 -8.07
N THR A 134 6.81 2.49 -7.98
CA THR A 134 6.36 1.52 -6.96
C THR A 134 7.55 0.94 -6.18
N PRO A 135 8.33 1.77 -5.48
CA PRO A 135 9.55 1.33 -4.77
C PRO A 135 9.24 0.39 -3.59
N GLU A 136 8.13 0.61 -2.86
CA GLU A 136 7.74 -0.22 -1.72
C GLU A 136 7.36 -1.64 -2.15
N CYS A 137 6.53 -1.75 -3.18
CA CYS A 137 6.16 -3.04 -3.76
C CYS A 137 7.39 -3.78 -4.27
N LYS A 138 8.27 -3.08 -5.00
CA LYS A 138 9.51 -3.66 -5.53
C LYS A 138 10.42 -4.15 -4.42
N ALA A 139 10.67 -3.34 -3.40
CA ALA A 139 11.50 -3.70 -2.25
C ALA A 139 10.93 -4.92 -1.52
N TYR A 140 9.60 -4.94 -1.30
CA TYR A 140 8.92 -6.06 -0.65
C TYR A 140 9.07 -7.36 -1.46
N LEU A 141 8.79 -7.33 -2.76
CA LEU A 141 8.88 -8.50 -3.64
C LEU A 141 10.31 -9.05 -3.74
N LEU A 142 11.31 -8.16 -3.84
CA LEU A 142 12.72 -8.56 -3.85
C LEU A 142 13.17 -9.16 -2.51
N ARG A 143 12.65 -8.65 -1.38
CA ARG A 143 12.89 -9.24 -0.06
C ARG A 143 12.26 -10.63 0.02
N LEU A 144 11.00 -10.76 -0.40
CA LEU A 144 10.30 -12.04 -0.43
C LEU A 144 11.05 -13.09 -1.27
N LYS A 145 11.59 -12.68 -2.42
CA LYS A 145 12.39 -13.54 -3.28
C LYS A 145 13.70 -14.04 -2.63
N LYS A 146 14.26 -13.28 -1.69
CA LYS A 146 15.48 -13.67 -0.95
C LYS A 146 15.22 -14.68 0.16
N THR A 147 13.96 -14.88 0.56
CA THR A 147 13.59 -15.87 1.59
C THR A 147 13.33 -17.26 1.02
N ILE A 148 13.44 -17.41 -0.29
CA ILE A 148 13.34 -18.64 -1.07
C ILE A 148 14.76 -19.19 -1.33
#